data_358907b27ad4df4f1c5d8a581249cbbf
#
_entry.id   358907b27ad4df4f1c5d8a581249cbbf
#
_cell.length_a   1.000
_cell.length_b   1.000
_cell.length_c   1.000
_cell.angle_alpha   90.00
_cell.angle_beta   90.00
_cell.angle_gamma   90.00
#
_symmetry.space_group_name_H-M   'P 1'
#
loop_
_entity.id
_entity.type
_entity.pdbx_description
1 polymer ?
#
loop_
_entity_poly.entity_id
_entity_poly.type
_entity_poly.pdbx_seq_one_letter_code
_entity_poly.pdbx_strand_id
1 'polypeptide(L)' 'MAQQLSVFLENKPGRLEEITATLESSETNIRAMTLATSTAGWGVLNLLVDRPRSAHSALTAAGHSA' A
#
# COMPACT_ATOMS: atom_id res chain seq x y z
N MET A 1 -14.95 -6.63 7.30
CA MET A 1 -15.37 -5.75 6.21
C MET A 1 -14.13 -5.12 5.57
N ALA A 2 -14.00 -5.22 4.25
CA ALA A 2 -12.86 -4.66 3.56
C ALA A 2 -12.95 -3.14 3.47
N GLN A 3 -11.82 -2.45 3.60
CA GLN A 3 -11.75 -1.01 3.50
C GLN A 3 -10.61 -0.61 2.59
N GLN A 4 -10.73 0.57 2.01
CA GLN A 4 -9.74 1.12 1.11
C GLN A 4 -8.67 1.89 1.88
N LEU A 5 -7.41 1.63 1.51
CA LEU A 5 -6.27 2.40 1.98
C LEU A 5 -5.61 3.07 0.78
N SER A 6 -5.18 4.30 0.97
CA SER A 6 -4.40 5.01 -0.04
C SER A 6 -2.98 5.16 0.47
N VAL A 7 -2.02 4.71 -0.31
CA VAL A 7 -0.60 4.75 0.06
C VAL A 7 0.13 5.61 -0.95
N PHE A 8 0.86 6.60 -0.48
CA PHE A 8 1.69 7.41 -1.36
C PHE A 8 3.00 6.70 -1.62
N LEU A 9 3.37 6.60 -2.88
CA LEU A 9 4.66 6.04 -3.27
C LEU A 9 5.46 7.01 -4.10
N GLU A 10 6.78 6.92 -3.96
CA GLU A 10 7.67 7.53 -4.93
C GLU A 10 7.73 6.61 -6.15
N ASN A 11 7.82 7.21 -7.33
CA ASN A 11 7.93 6.45 -8.57
C ASN A 11 9.36 5.90 -8.74
N LYS A 12 9.72 4.93 -7.91
CA LYS A 12 11.03 4.29 -7.91
C LYS A 12 10.86 2.79 -8.04
N PRO A 13 11.78 2.10 -8.72
CA PRO A 13 11.74 0.63 -8.80
C PRO A 13 11.73 -0.01 -7.42
N GLY A 14 10.95 -1.04 -7.26
CA GLY A 14 10.90 -1.82 -6.02
C GLY A 14 9.97 -1.28 -4.93
N ARG A 15 9.44 -0.09 -5.07
CA ARG A 15 8.55 0.47 -4.03
C ARG A 15 7.25 -0.32 -3.90
N LEU A 16 6.66 -0.69 -5.02
CA LEU A 16 5.44 -1.48 -5.01
C LEU A 16 5.69 -2.87 -4.41
N GLU A 17 6.82 -3.47 -4.73
CA GLU A 17 7.20 -4.76 -4.16
C GLU A 17 7.39 -4.68 -2.65
N GLU A 18 7.97 -3.61 -2.15
CA GLU A 18 8.13 -3.39 -0.70
C GLU A 18 6.79 -3.34 -0.01
N ILE A 19 5.83 -2.63 -0.57
CA ILE A 19 4.50 -2.50 0.00
C ILE A 19 3.80 -3.86 0.00
N THR A 20 3.86 -4.58 -1.12
CA THR A 20 3.25 -5.90 -1.23
C THR A 20 3.84 -6.88 -0.23
N ALA A 21 5.16 -6.91 -0.11
CA ALA A 21 5.86 -7.77 0.84
C ALA A 21 5.50 -7.42 2.29
N THR A 22 5.37 -6.13 2.60
CA THR A 22 4.98 -5.67 3.92
C THR A 22 3.58 -6.16 4.28
N LEU A 23 2.65 -6.08 3.34
CA LEU A 23 1.28 -6.54 3.55
C LEU A 23 1.21 -8.06 3.71
N GLU A 24 1.99 -8.79 2.93
CA GLU A 24 2.07 -10.25 3.10
C GLU A 24 2.59 -10.63 4.47
N SER A 25 3.61 -9.93 4.96
CA SER A 25 4.16 -10.17 6.29
C SER A 25 3.16 -9.91 7.41
N SER A 26 2.22 -8.99 7.19
CA SER A 26 1.18 -8.68 8.17
C SER A 26 -0.05 -9.59 8.06
N GLU A 27 -0.01 -10.59 7.18
CA GLU A 27 -1.11 -11.51 6.92
C GLU A 27 -2.38 -10.80 6.44
N THR A 28 -2.21 -9.70 5.73
CA THR A 28 -3.32 -8.93 5.17
C THR A 28 -3.59 -9.38 3.75
N ASN A 29 -4.83 -9.73 3.44
CA ASN A 29 -5.24 -10.07 2.10
C ASN A 29 -5.59 -8.82 1.31
N ILE A 30 -5.02 -8.68 0.14
CA ILE A 30 -5.35 -7.60 -0.79
C ILE A 30 -6.46 -8.09 -1.70
N ARG A 31 -7.61 -7.43 -1.66
CA ARG A 31 -8.76 -7.78 -2.50
C ARG A 31 -8.76 -7.08 -3.82
N ALA A 32 -8.28 -5.85 -3.84
CA ALA A 32 -8.17 -5.06 -5.06
C ALA A 32 -7.06 -4.04 -4.90
N MET A 33 -6.46 -3.68 -6.01
CA MET A 33 -5.35 -2.74 -6.02
C MET A 33 -5.40 -1.93 -7.30
N THR A 34 -5.31 -0.61 -7.18
CA THR A 34 -5.19 0.28 -8.32
C THR A 34 -4.06 1.26 -8.08
N LEU A 35 -3.32 1.54 -9.12
CA LEU A 35 -2.20 2.47 -9.04
C LEU A 35 -2.49 3.66 -9.95
N ALA A 36 -2.50 4.84 -9.37
CA ALA A 36 -2.59 6.09 -10.12
C ALA A 36 -1.24 6.79 -10.03
N THR A 37 -0.67 7.13 -11.19
CA THR A 37 0.61 7.83 -11.26
C THR A 37 0.42 9.24 -11.79
N SER A 38 1.27 10.16 -11.32
CA SER A 38 1.28 11.53 -11.82
C SER A 38 2.60 11.82 -12.54
N THR A 39 2.63 12.89 -13.31
CA THR A 39 3.84 13.32 -14.01
C THR A 39 4.90 13.89 -13.07
N ALA A 40 4.56 14.10 -11.80
CA ALA A 40 5.48 14.65 -10.81
C ALA A 40 6.35 13.60 -10.12
N GLY A 41 6.31 12.35 -10.56
CA GLY A 41 7.12 11.29 -9.97
C GLY A 41 6.51 10.65 -8.72
N TRP A 42 5.24 10.84 -8.52
CA TRP A 42 4.48 10.30 -7.40
C TRP A 42 3.46 9.29 -7.88
N GLY A 43 3.10 8.38 -7.02
CA GLY A 43 1.98 7.51 -7.25
C GLY A 43 1.11 7.42 -6.01
N VAL A 44 -0.16 7.12 -6.22
CA VAL A 44 -1.08 6.77 -5.13
C VAL A 44 -1.56 5.36 -5.39
N LEU A 45 -1.28 4.48 -4.46
CA LEU A 45 -1.73 3.10 -4.52
C LEU A 45 -2.98 2.97 -3.66
N ASN A 46 -4.09 2.63 -4.30
CA ASN A 46 -5.34 2.37 -3.59
C ASN A 46 -5.49 0.88 -3.39
N LEU A 47 -5.62 0.47 -2.15
CA LEU A 47 -5.72 -0.93 -1.76
C LEU A 47 -7.05 -1.19 -1.08
N LEU A 48 -7.71 -2.26 -1.48
CA LEU A 48 -8.87 -2.77 -0.76
C LEU A 48 -8.41 -4.00 0.00
N VAL A 49 -8.42 -3.95 1.31
CA VAL A 49 -7.85 -4.98 2.18
C VAL A 49 -8.85 -5.46 3.23
N ASP A 50 -8.64 -6.68 3.71
CA ASP A 50 -9.49 -7.28 4.75
C ASP A 50 -9.23 -6.69 6.13
N ARG A 51 -7.97 -6.33 6.39
CA ARG A 51 -7.54 -5.87 7.71
C ARG A 51 -6.86 -4.51 7.60
N PRO A 52 -7.65 -3.44 7.44
CA PRO A 52 -7.08 -2.11 7.19
C PRO A 52 -6.20 -1.60 8.34
N ARG A 53 -6.53 -1.92 9.58
CA ARG A 53 -5.72 -1.48 10.71
C ARG A 53 -4.35 -2.14 10.72
N SER A 54 -4.32 -3.46 10.50
CA SER A 54 -3.06 -4.20 10.42
C SER A 54 -2.22 -3.74 9.25
N ALA A 55 -2.85 -3.51 8.10
CA ALA A 55 -2.17 -3.01 6.92
C ALA A 55 -1.59 -1.62 7.15
N HIS A 56 -2.37 -0.72 7.73
CA HIS A 56 -1.93 0.64 8.03
C HIS A 56 -0.74 0.64 8.99
N SER A 57 -0.84 -0.15 10.06
CA SER A 57 0.25 -0.26 11.04
C SER A 57 1.52 -0.82 10.42
N ALA A 58 1.40 -1.85 9.60
CA ALA A 58 2.55 -2.47 8.94
C ALA A 58 3.21 -1.49 7.97
N LEU A 59 2.43 -0.77 7.19
CA LEU A 59 2.96 0.20 6.23
C LEU A 59 3.63 1.37 6.94
N THR A 60 3.02 1.87 8.01
CA THR A 60 3.60 2.95 8.79
C THR A 60 4.93 2.52 9.44
N ALA A 61 4.98 1.31 9.98
CA ALA A 61 6.20 0.77 10.57
C ALA A 61 7.32 0.58 9.55
N ALA A 62 6.96 0.31 8.30
CA ALA A 62 7.93 0.18 7.22
C ALA A 62 8.34 1.53 6.60
N GLY A 63 7.77 2.63 7.07
CA GLY A 63 8.11 3.97 6.60
C GLY A 63 7.30 4.48 5.43
N HIS A 64 6.19 3.84 5.11
CA HIS A 64 5.31 4.30 4.04
C HIS A 64 4.22 5.23 4.59
N SER A 65 3.83 6.21 3.78
CA SER A 65 2.73 7.11 4.12
C SER A 65 1.41 6.50 3.65
N ALA A 66 0.53 6.27 4.57
CA ALA A 66 -0.76 5.67 4.27
C ALA A 66 -1.92 6.46 4.86
#